data_512b3be27babfe0b916b64a484a9050a
#
_entry.id   512b3be27babfe0b916b64a484a9050a
#
_cell.length_a   1.000
_cell.length_b   1.000
_cell.length_c   1.000
_cell.angle_alpha   90.00
_cell.angle_beta   90.00
_cell.angle_gamma   90.00
#
_symmetry.space_group_name_H-M   'P 1'
#
loop_
_entity.id
_entity.type
_entity.pdbx_description
1 polymer ?
#
loop_
_entity_poly.entity_id
_entity_poly.type
_entity_poly.pdbx_seq_one_letter_code
_entity_poly.pdbx_strand_id
1 'polypeptide(L)'
;GVFGEVRADYKGLASLSVTGRWDWTSTLLYEYSPYFYPSITGGVTLSELIPGMTDTKNDWFSYLKLRGNWAMVGKDAPAYLFDRRFGQYPTLPDGGYSYNPSFSTGFNLRPEMSSSWEVGVDVRFFAGRTRLDVAYYSIQTNNQIVTVRVPVTAGYVLQTRNEGSVKNHGVEISLEQDIIKNSDWTWT
;
A
#
# COMPACT_ATOMS: atom_id res chain seq x y z
N GLY A 1 9.16 14.25 -7.74
CA GLY A 1 7.81 14.24 -7.23
C GLY A 1 7.50 15.48 -6.38
N VAL A 2 6.21 15.78 -6.26
CA VAL A 2 5.68 16.86 -5.39
C VAL A 2 4.58 16.25 -4.55
N PHE A 3 4.54 16.60 -3.27
CA PHE A 3 3.49 16.12 -2.37
C PHE A 3 2.94 17.27 -1.51
N GLY A 4 1.71 17.10 -1.05
CA GLY A 4 1.05 17.99 -0.11
C GLY A 4 0.17 17.22 0.86
N GLU A 5 0.03 17.76 2.07
CA GLU A 5 -0.83 17.22 3.12
C GLU A 5 -1.66 18.36 3.73
N VAL A 6 -2.93 18.04 3.98
CA VAL A 6 -3.82 18.89 4.79
C VAL A 6 -4.32 18.03 5.94
N ARG A 7 -4.11 18.52 7.15
CA ARG A 7 -4.58 17.88 8.38
C ARG A 7 -5.53 18.80 9.13
N ALA A 8 -6.62 18.22 9.60
CA ALA A 8 -7.57 18.87 10.48
C ALA A 8 -7.78 18.02 11.75
N ASP A 9 -7.63 18.65 12.89
CA ASP A 9 -7.88 18.04 14.21
C ASP A 9 -8.93 18.87 14.93
N TYR A 10 -9.97 18.20 15.38
CA TYR A 10 -11.06 18.84 16.13
C TYR A 10 -11.07 18.40 17.58
N LYS A 11 -10.58 19.25 18.48
CA LYS A 11 -10.58 19.08 19.95
C LYS A 11 -10.05 17.73 20.46
N GLY A 12 -9.19 17.06 19.70
CA GLY A 12 -8.74 15.71 20.02
C GLY A 12 -9.80 14.61 19.76
N LEU A 13 -11.04 14.98 19.45
CA LEU A 13 -12.16 14.07 19.22
C LEU A 13 -12.10 13.41 17.85
N ALA A 14 -11.74 14.16 16.83
CA ALA A 14 -11.68 13.70 15.46
C ALA A 14 -10.46 14.25 14.75
N SER A 15 -9.86 13.44 13.93
CA SER A 15 -8.75 13.83 13.06
C SER A 15 -9.01 13.39 11.63
N LEU A 16 -8.63 14.21 10.69
CA LEU A 16 -8.69 13.95 9.26
C LEU A 16 -7.40 14.42 8.61
N SER A 17 -6.75 13.56 7.84
CA SER A 17 -5.61 13.91 6.99
C SER A 17 -5.89 13.49 5.56
N VAL A 18 -5.65 14.40 4.64
CA VAL A 18 -5.74 14.16 3.19
C VAL A 18 -4.38 14.47 2.59
N THR A 19 -3.82 13.51 1.87
CA THR A 19 -2.54 13.70 1.18
C THR A 19 -2.69 13.50 -0.31
N GLY A 20 -1.84 14.16 -1.06
CA GLY A 20 -1.72 13.96 -2.49
C GLY A 20 -0.27 14.05 -2.92
N ARG A 21 0.15 13.15 -3.80
CA ARG A 21 1.49 13.12 -4.35
C ARG A 21 1.44 12.94 -5.86
N TRP A 22 2.25 13.72 -6.57
CA TRP A 22 2.55 13.55 -7.98
C TRP A 22 3.99 13.09 -8.17
N ASP A 23 4.17 12.00 -8.87
CA ASP A 23 5.49 11.50 -9.22
C ASP A 23 5.66 11.46 -10.75
N TRP A 24 6.87 11.80 -11.19
CA TRP A 24 7.33 11.68 -12.56
C TRP A 24 8.38 10.59 -12.63
N THR A 25 8.27 9.74 -13.62
CA THR A 25 9.23 8.66 -13.84
C THR A 25 9.72 8.66 -15.29
N SER A 26 10.97 8.29 -15.48
CA SER A 26 11.56 8.05 -16.80
C SER A 26 11.48 6.58 -17.22
N THR A 27 10.98 5.71 -16.34
CA THR A 27 10.87 4.26 -16.59
C THR A 27 9.61 3.86 -17.33
N LEU A 28 8.67 4.80 -17.50
CA LEU A 28 7.41 4.64 -18.22
C LEU A 28 7.32 5.62 -19.39
N LEU A 29 6.41 5.36 -20.31
CA LEU A 29 6.12 6.30 -21.38
C LEU A 29 5.58 7.62 -20.82
N TYR A 30 5.89 8.72 -21.49
CA TYR A 30 5.49 10.08 -21.08
C TYR A 30 3.97 10.22 -20.88
N GLU A 31 3.16 9.48 -21.62
CA GLU A 31 1.70 9.49 -21.50
C GLU A 31 1.18 8.97 -20.13
N TYR A 32 1.99 8.17 -19.44
CA TYR A 32 1.67 7.60 -18.13
C TYR A 32 2.46 8.26 -16.99
N SER A 33 3.11 9.37 -17.28
CA SER A 33 3.84 10.20 -16.31
C SER A 33 3.44 11.67 -16.51
N PRO A 34 2.99 12.41 -15.50
CA PRO A 34 2.96 12.09 -14.08
C PRO A 34 1.75 11.25 -13.66
N TYR A 35 1.86 10.55 -12.52
CA TYR A 35 0.75 9.88 -11.89
C TYR A 35 0.53 10.37 -10.45
N PHE A 36 -0.73 10.33 -10.04
CA PHE A 36 -1.20 10.92 -8.79
C PHE A 36 -1.59 9.85 -7.78
N TYR A 37 -1.13 10.02 -6.55
CA TYR A 37 -1.45 9.16 -5.42
C TYR A 37 -2.20 9.94 -4.34
N PRO A 38 -3.49 9.77 -4.22
CA PRO A 38 -4.26 10.30 -3.10
C PRO A 38 -4.23 9.34 -1.91
N SER A 39 -4.31 9.93 -0.71
CA SER A 39 -4.71 9.18 0.48
C SER A 39 -5.58 10.02 1.40
N ILE A 40 -6.42 9.32 2.16
CA ILE A 40 -7.25 9.91 3.20
C ILE A 40 -7.19 9.01 4.44
N THR A 41 -6.94 9.62 5.59
CA THR A 41 -6.92 8.94 6.88
C THR A 41 -7.75 9.73 7.86
N GLY A 42 -8.63 9.04 8.58
CA GLY A 42 -9.48 9.65 9.60
C GLY A 42 -9.59 8.80 10.84
N GLY A 43 -9.87 9.46 11.96
CA GLY A 43 -10.11 8.80 13.24
C GLY A 43 -11.05 9.60 14.11
N VAL A 44 -11.87 8.91 14.90
CA VAL A 44 -12.79 9.50 15.85
C VAL A 44 -12.70 8.78 17.19
N THR A 45 -12.48 9.55 18.26
CA THR A 45 -12.43 9.03 19.63
C THR A 45 -13.85 9.07 20.21
N LEU A 46 -14.56 7.95 20.11
CA LEU A 46 -15.94 7.85 20.52
C LEU A 46 -16.12 7.94 22.06
N SER A 47 -15.13 7.49 22.82
CA SER A 47 -15.15 7.55 24.27
C SER A 47 -15.26 8.96 24.82
N GLU A 48 -14.81 9.97 24.07
CA GLU A 48 -14.93 11.38 24.46
C GLU A 48 -16.25 12.01 23.96
N LEU A 49 -16.92 11.41 23.00
CA LEU A 49 -18.19 11.89 22.47
C LEU A 49 -19.40 11.39 23.28
N ILE A 50 -19.26 10.23 23.96
CA ILE A 50 -20.34 9.62 24.72
C ILE A 50 -20.17 10.00 26.18
N PRO A 51 -21.06 10.87 26.75
CA PRO A 51 -20.99 11.24 28.16
C PRO A 51 -21.10 10.01 29.05
N GLY A 52 -20.23 9.89 30.04
CA GLY A 52 -20.25 8.77 31.01
C GLY A 52 -19.41 7.56 30.60
N MET A 53 -18.85 7.54 29.37
CA MET A 53 -17.95 6.47 28.93
C MET A 53 -16.53 6.59 29.53
N THR A 54 -16.14 7.82 29.84
CA THR A 54 -14.85 8.16 30.47
C THR A 54 -14.98 8.45 31.97
N ASP A 55 -16.19 8.26 32.56
CA ASP A 55 -16.38 8.43 34.00
C ASP A 55 -15.48 7.41 34.74
N THR A 56 -14.59 7.93 35.57
CA THR A 56 -13.63 7.21 36.40
C THR A 56 -14.22 6.13 37.32
N LYS A 57 -15.55 5.99 37.35
CA LYS A 57 -16.27 4.95 38.12
C LYS A 57 -16.42 3.63 37.37
N ASN A 58 -16.25 3.63 36.04
CA ASN A 58 -16.31 2.42 35.21
C ASN A 58 -14.94 2.07 34.67
N ASP A 59 -14.08 1.54 35.53
CA ASP A 59 -12.70 1.13 35.15
C ASP A 59 -12.65 0.05 34.05
N TRP A 60 -13.76 -0.63 33.78
CA TRP A 60 -13.73 -1.75 32.87
C TRP A 60 -13.69 -1.31 31.39
N PHE A 61 -14.23 -0.15 31.02
CA PHE A 61 -14.20 0.40 29.67
C PHE A 61 -13.68 1.83 29.68
N SER A 62 -12.49 2.04 29.11
CA SER A 62 -11.77 3.29 29.30
C SER A 62 -11.60 4.11 28.03
N TYR A 63 -11.64 3.46 26.85
CA TYR A 63 -11.31 4.13 25.59
C TYR A 63 -11.89 3.38 24.40
N LEU A 64 -12.40 4.15 23.42
CA LEU A 64 -12.86 3.65 22.14
C LEU A 64 -12.50 4.64 21.04
N LYS A 65 -11.70 4.21 20.10
CA LYS A 65 -11.37 4.97 18.89
C LYS A 65 -11.64 4.15 17.64
N LEU A 66 -12.35 4.75 16.70
CA LEU A 66 -12.47 4.24 15.34
C LEU A 66 -11.46 4.93 14.45
N ARG A 67 -10.85 4.18 13.55
CA ARG A 67 -9.95 4.71 12.53
C ARG A 67 -10.28 4.10 11.17
N GLY A 68 -10.01 4.86 10.13
CA GLY A 68 -10.13 4.38 8.78
C GLY A 68 -9.13 5.08 7.87
N ASN A 69 -8.62 4.36 6.90
CA ASN A 69 -7.76 4.93 5.88
C ASN A 69 -8.10 4.35 4.50
N TRP A 70 -7.79 5.13 3.51
CA TRP A 70 -7.78 4.71 2.12
C TRP A 70 -6.61 5.38 1.43
N ALA A 71 -5.86 4.62 0.62
CA ALA A 71 -4.72 5.13 -0.10
C ALA A 71 -4.58 4.44 -1.46
N MET A 72 -4.04 5.19 -2.42
CA MET A 72 -3.56 4.64 -3.69
C MET A 72 -2.04 4.81 -3.76
N VAL A 73 -1.35 3.80 -4.28
CA VAL A 73 0.09 3.81 -4.51
C VAL A 73 0.38 3.19 -5.87
N GLY A 74 1.24 3.83 -6.65
CA GLY A 74 1.73 3.28 -7.89
C GLY A 74 3.15 2.72 -7.75
N LYS A 75 3.46 1.74 -8.57
CA LYS A 75 4.80 1.18 -8.69
C LYS A 75 5.23 1.20 -10.15
N ASP A 76 6.43 1.73 -10.38
CA ASP A 76 7.02 1.88 -11.70
C ASP A 76 7.49 0.55 -12.29
N ALA A 77 7.67 0.53 -13.61
CA ALA A 77 8.40 -0.52 -14.28
C ALA A 77 9.90 -0.48 -13.90
N PRO A 78 10.59 -1.63 -13.89
CA PRO A 78 12.05 -1.66 -13.78
C PRO A 78 12.71 -0.78 -14.84
N ALA A 79 13.82 -0.14 -14.47
CA ALA A 79 14.58 0.69 -15.39
C ALA A 79 15.08 -0.13 -16.60
N TYR A 80 15.16 0.51 -17.76
CA TYR A 80 15.62 -0.09 -19.02
C TYR A 80 14.78 -1.26 -19.54
N LEU A 81 13.56 -1.44 -19.06
CA LEU A 81 12.69 -2.53 -19.52
C LEU A 81 12.26 -2.36 -20.99
N PHE A 82 12.23 -1.11 -21.48
CA PHE A 82 11.91 -0.77 -22.88
C PHE A 82 13.09 -0.89 -23.82
N ASP A 83 14.31 -1.06 -23.32
CA ASP A 83 15.50 -1.15 -24.14
C ASP A 83 15.53 -2.48 -24.90
N ARG A 84 15.38 -2.39 -26.20
CA ARG A 84 15.61 -3.53 -27.08
C ARG A 84 17.11 -3.70 -27.30
N ARG A 85 17.66 -4.83 -26.86
CA ARG A 85 19.06 -5.13 -26.99
C ARG A 85 19.27 -6.25 -28.01
N PHE A 86 20.23 -6.07 -28.91
CA PHE A 86 20.71 -7.12 -29.76
C PHE A 86 21.77 -7.95 -29.03
N GLY A 87 21.62 -9.27 -29.02
CA GLY A 87 22.65 -10.18 -28.55
C GLY A 87 23.65 -10.48 -29.65
N GLN A 88 24.92 -10.52 -29.28
CA GLN A 88 25.94 -11.02 -30.18
C GLN A 88 25.99 -12.55 -30.12
N TYR A 89 25.92 -13.21 -31.28
CA TYR A 89 26.10 -14.65 -31.39
C TYR A 89 27.54 -14.93 -31.84
N PRO A 90 28.41 -15.42 -30.94
CA PRO A 90 29.83 -15.69 -31.28
C PRO A 90 30.01 -16.83 -32.28
N THR A 91 28.95 -17.59 -32.54
CA THR A 91 29.00 -18.71 -33.51
C THR A 91 28.69 -18.31 -34.96
N LEU A 92 28.27 -17.05 -35.18
CA LEU A 92 28.09 -16.59 -36.57
C LEU A 92 29.41 -16.17 -37.17
N PRO A 93 29.69 -16.55 -38.43
CA PRO A 93 30.82 -15.99 -39.17
C PRO A 93 30.72 -14.47 -39.15
N ASP A 94 31.82 -13.77 -38.96
CA ASP A 94 31.90 -12.30 -38.89
C ASP A 94 31.29 -11.65 -37.63
N GLY A 95 31.01 -12.41 -36.55
CA GLY A 95 30.53 -11.85 -35.29
C GLY A 95 29.17 -11.16 -35.40
N GLY A 96 28.26 -11.74 -36.15
CA GLY A 96 26.95 -11.14 -36.41
C GLY A 96 26.14 -10.85 -35.17
N TYR A 97 25.37 -9.78 -35.22
CA TYR A 97 24.39 -9.41 -34.17
C TYR A 97 23.01 -9.92 -34.55
N SER A 98 22.31 -10.47 -33.58
CA SER A 98 20.93 -10.86 -33.75
C SER A 98 20.06 -10.15 -32.72
N TYR A 99 18.86 -9.82 -33.13
CA TYR A 99 17.81 -9.42 -32.17
C TYR A 99 17.63 -10.55 -31.15
N ASN A 100 17.62 -10.22 -29.87
CA ASN A 100 17.37 -11.24 -28.86
C ASN A 100 15.86 -11.59 -28.90
N PRO A 101 15.43 -12.69 -29.54
CA PRO A 101 14.05 -13.04 -29.70
C PRO A 101 13.44 -13.57 -28.41
N SER A 102 14.24 -13.70 -27.35
CA SER A 102 13.79 -14.28 -26.08
C SER A 102 12.83 -13.37 -25.33
N PHE A 103 12.86 -12.06 -25.59
CA PHE A 103 12.16 -11.10 -24.77
C PHE A 103 11.61 -9.92 -25.57
N SER A 104 10.36 -9.58 -25.36
CA SER A 104 9.74 -8.36 -25.87
C SER A 104 9.01 -7.64 -24.74
N THR A 105 9.12 -6.33 -24.73
CA THR A 105 8.33 -5.49 -23.84
C THR A 105 7.20 -4.84 -24.62
N GLY A 106 6.00 -4.87 -24.08
CA GLY A 106 4.86 -4.13 -24.64
C GLY A 106 5.15 -2.63 -24.64
N PHE A 107 4.78 -1.93 -25.71
CA PHE A 107 5.02 -0.48 -25.84
C PHE A 107 4.15 0.36 -24.89
N ASN A 108 3.14 -0.20 -24.26
CA ASN A 108 2.12 0.49 -23.47
C ASN A 108 2.13 0.03 -22.01
N LEU A 109 3.31 -0.11 -21.37
CA LEU A 109 3.36 -0.42 -19.96
C LEU A 109 2.88 0.78 -19.12
N ARG A 110 1.92 0.47 -18.26
CA ARG A 110 1.36 1.39 -17.26
C ARG A 110 1.95 1.07 -15.89
N PRO A 111 1.96 2.02 -14.94
CA PRO A 111 2.35 1.72 -13.58
C PRO A 111 1.39 0.68 -12.97
N GLU A 112 1.92 -0.17 -12.10
CA GLU A 112 1.09 -0.99 -11.23
C GLU A 112 0.39 -0.07 -10.22
N MET A 113 -0.91 -0.22 -10.03
CA MET A 113 -1.68 0.60 -9.12
C MET A 113 -2.28 -0.25 -8.00
N SER A 114 -1.88 0.05 -6.77
CA SER A 114 -2.44 -0.57 -5.57
C SER A 114 -3.38 0.42 -4.88
N SER A 115 -4.60 -0.03 -4.64
CA SER A 115 -5.57 0.67 -3.80
C SER A 115 -5.77 -0.14 -2.52
N SER A 116 -5.63 0.50 -1.39
CA SER A 116 -5.82 -0.11 -0.08
C SER A 116 -6.82 0.68 0.75
N TRP A 117 -7.59 -0.03 1.55
CA TRP A 117 -8.39 0.57 2.62
C TRP A 117 -8.35 -0.31 3.86
N GLU A 118 -8.45 0.36 4.99
CA GLU A 118 -8.43 -0.26 6.31
C GLU A 118 -9.42 0.43 7.21
N VAL A 119 -10.12 -0.34 8.03
CA VAL A 119 -10.95 0.15 9.12
C VAL A 119 -10.54 -0.58 10.38
N GLY A 120 -10.26 0.16 11.45
CA GLY A 120 -9.80 -0.39 12.72
C GLY A 120 -10.51 0.22 13.92
N VAL A 121 -10.47 -0.53 15.01
CA VAL A 121 -10.99 -0.12 16.31
C VAL A 121 -9.93 -0.36 17.39
N ASP A 122 -9.63 0.67 18.18
CA ASP A 122 -8.79 0.58 19.38
C ASP A 122 -9.69 0.69 20.60
N VAL A 123 -9.68 -0.34 21.42
CA VAL A 123 -10.48 -0.43 22.65
C VAL A 123 -9.57 -0.66 23.84
N ARG A 124 -9.81 0.07 24.92
CA ARG A 124 -9.05 -0.12 26.18
C ARG A 124 -9.98 -0.40 27.32
N PHE A 125 -9.60 -1.37 28.11
CA PHE A 125 -10.33 -1.83 29.29
C PHE A 125 -9.47 -1.69 30.55
N PHE A 126 -10.11 -1.73 31.71
CA PHE A 126 -9.48 -1.74 33.04
C PHE A 126 -8.48 -0.59 33.22
N ALA A 127 -8.95 0.65 33.04
CA ALA A 127 -8.11 1.86 33.12
C ALA A 127 -6.89 1.78 32.18
N GLY A 128 -7.03 1.18 31.00
CA GLY A 128 -5.99 1.05 29.99
C GLY A 128 -5.00 -0.08 30.22
N ARG A 129 -5.26 -0.99 31.17
CA ARG A 129 -4.42 -2.18 31.38
C ARG A 129 -4.54 -3.20 30.27
N THR A 130 -5.72 -3.31 29.67
CA THR A 130 -5.95 -4.17 28.50
C THR A 130 -6.21 -3.30 27.30
N ARG A 131 -5.45 -3.53 26.24
CA ARG A 131 -5.59 -2.84 24.97
C ARG A 131 -5.86 -3.87 23.87
N LEU A 132 -6.96 -3.67 23.16
CA LEU A 132 -7.36 -4.50 22.04
C LEU A 132 -7.43 -3.60 20.80
N ASP A 133 -6.64 -3.91 19.81
CA ASP A 133 -6.71 -3.32 18.48
C ASP A 133 -7.17 -4.38 17.48
N VAL A 134 -8.18 -4.06 16.72
CA VAL A 134 -8.70 -4.93 15.66
C VAL A 134 -8.80 -4.11 14.39
N ALA A 135 -8.21 -4.58 13.32
CA ALA A 135 -8.27 -3.94 12.01
C ALA A 135 -8.68 -4.95 10.93
N TYR A 136 -9.47 -4.48 9.98
CA TYR A 136 -9.74 -5.18 8.74
C TYR A 136 -9.19 -4.37 7.58
N TYR A 137 -8.44 -5.02 6.70
CA TYR A 137 -7.83 -4.38 5.55
C TYR A 137 -8.16 -5.10 4.24
N SER A 138 -8.14 -4.36 3.16
CA SER A 138 -8.21 -4.90 1.80
C SER A 138 -7.29 -4.10 0.89
N ILE A 139 -6.42 -4.81 0.16
CA ILE A 139 -5.45 -4.27 -0.78
C ILE A 139 -5.74 -4.91 -2.14
N GLN A 140 -5.93 -4.09 -3.16
CA GLN A 140 -6.09 -4.55 -4.54
C GLN A 140 -5.03 -3.90 -5.41
N THR A 141 -4.19 -4.73 -6.04
CA THR A 141 -3.18 -4.30 -7.02
C THR A 141 -3.66 -4.66 -8.42
N ASN A 142 -3.78 -3.68 -9.29
CA ASN A 142 -4.18 -3.80 -10.67
C ASN A 142 -3.02 -3.50 -11.62
N ASN A 143 -3.13 -3.96 -12.86
CA ASN A 143 -2.12 -3.73 -13.92
C ASN A 143 -0.73 -4.23 -13.53
N GLN A 144 -0.63 -5.39 -12.88
CA GLN A 144 0.68 -5.95 -12.53
C GLN A 144 1.53 -6.14 -13.78
N ILE A 145 2.80 -5.75 -13.68
CA ILE A 145 3.80 -5.93 -14.74
C ILE A 145 4.34 -7.34 -14.63
N VAL A 146 3.88 -8.21 -15.52
CA VAL A 146 4.24 -9.63 -15.52
C VAL A 146 4.90 -10.01 -16.84
N THR A 147 5.83 -10.96 -16.79
CA THR A 147 6.44 -11.56 -17.96
C THR A 147 5.79 -12.90 -18.22
N VAL A 148 5.11 -13.01 -19.35
CA VAL A 148 4.38 -14.21 -19.77
C VAL A 148 5.07 -14.88 -20.97
N ARG A 149 4.88 -16.19 -21.09
CA ARG A 149 5.30 -16.92 -22.28
C ARG A 149 4.29 -16.72 -23.39
N VAL A 150 4.80 -16.51 -24.60
CA VAL A 150 4.00 -16.38 -25.81
C VAL A 150 4.47 -17.40 -26.86
N PRO A 151 3.62 -17.76 -27.84
CA PRO A 151 4.02 -18.65 -28.91
C PRO A 151 5.21 -18.08 -29.69
N VAL A 152 6.17 -18.92 -30.05
CA VAL A 152 7.39 -18.53 -30.77
C VAL A 152 7.09 -17.87 -32.13
N THR A 153 5.91 -18.16 -32.69
CA THR A 153 5.40 -17.51 -33.92
C THR A 153 5.20 -16.00 -33.79
N ALA A 154 5.16 -15.48 -32.56
CA ALA A 154 5.16 -14.03 -32.29
C ALA A 154 6.53 -13.37 -32.49
N GLY A 155 7.59 -14.15 -32.77
CA GLY A 155 8.97 -13.67 -32.93
C GLY A 155 9.75 -13.55 -31.63
N TYR A 156 9.18 -13.91 -30.49
CA TYR A 156 9.82 -13.91 -29.16
C TYR A 156 9.11 -14.93 -28.26
N VAL A 157 9.79 -15.34 -27.18
CA VAL A 157 9.30 -16.39 -26.25
C VAL A 157 8.65 -15.78 -25.01
N LEU A 158 9.12 -14.61 -24.59
CA LEU A 158 8.67 -13.91 -23.38
C LEU A 158 8.17 -12.51 -23.73
N GLN A 159 7.07 -12.12 -23.13
CA GLN A 159 6.51 -10.77 -23.26
C GLN A 159 6.19 -10.19 -21.89
N THR A 160 6.67 -8.98 -21.63
CA THR A 160 6.30 -8.20 -20.46
C THR A 160 5.12 -7.30 -20.81
N ARG A 161 4.06 -7.39 -20.02
CA ARG A 161 2.84 -6.62 -20.19
C ARG A 161 2.13 -6.40 -18.87
N ASN A 162 1.24 -5.40 -18.81
CA ASN A 162 0.36 -5.24 -17.67
C ASN A 162 -0.78 -6.25 -17.77
N GLU A 163 -0.75 -7.23 -16.88
CA GLU A 163 -1.78 -8.28 -16.85
C GLU A 163 -1.95 -8.77 -15.41
N GLY A 164 -3.20 -8.98 -15.05
CA GLY A 164 -3.54 -9.49 -13.73
C GLY A 164 -3.92 -8.43 -12.71
N SER A 165 -4.68 -8.90 -11.75
CA SER A 165 -5.09 -8.18 -10.56
C SER A 165 -5.00 -9.13 -9.39
N VAL A 166 -4.44 -8.66 -8.28
CA VAL A 166 -4.34 -9.43 -7.03
C VAL A 166 -5.08 -8.66 -5.96
N LYS A 167 -5.91 -9.37 -5.21
CA LYS A 167 -6.62 -8.83 -4.06
C LYS A 167 -6.26 -9.62 -2.81
N ASN A 168 -5.77 -8.89 -1.80
CA ASN A 168 -5.48 -9.40 -0.46
C ASN A 168 -6.39 -8.71 0.53
N HIS A 169 -6.92 -9.46 1.49
CA HIS A 169 -7.69 -8.91 2.59
C HIS A 169 -7.48 -9.78 3.83
N GLY A 170 -7.65 -9.18 4.99
CA GLY A 170 -7.42 -9.89 6.24
C GLY A 170 -7.88 -9.09 7.45
N VAL A 171 -7.82 -9.77 8.59
CA VAL A 171 -8.07 -9.21 9.90
C VAL A 171 -6.77 -9.27 10.70
N GLU A 172 -6.43 -8.17 11.34
CA GLU A 172 -5.33 -8.10 12.28
C GLU A 172 -5.89 -7.86 13.69
N ILE A 173 -5.41 -8.61 14.65
CA ILE A 173 -5.82 -8.50 16.04
C ILE A 173 -4.57 -8.40 16.89
N SER A 174 -4.48 -7.34 17.68
CA SER A 174 -3.42 -7.13 18.66
C SER A 174 -4.05 -7.02 20.06
N LEU A 175 -3.58 -7.84 20.98
CA LEU A 175 -3.99 -7.80 22.38
C LEU A 175 -2.76 -7.57 23.25
N GLU A 176 -2.81 -6.51 24.03
CA GLU A 176 -1.78 -6.15 25.00
C GLU A 176 -2.38 -6.10 26.39
N GLN A 177 -1.72 -6.72 27.38
CA GLN A 177 -2.21 -6.80 28.74
C GLN A 177 -1.11 -6.48 29.74
N ASP A 178 -1.29 -5.43 30.56
CA ASP A 178 -0.43 -5.14 31.70
C ASP A 178 -0.81 -6.10 32.86
N ILE A 179 -0.07 -7.20 33.01
CA ILE A 179 -0.32 -8.23 34.04
C ILE A 179 0.02 -7.69 35.41
N ILE A 180 1.21 -7.08 35.54
CA ILE A 180 1.67 -6.42 36.76
C ILE A 180 1.95 -4.95 36.42
N LYS A 181 1.34 -4.05 37.19
CA LYS A 181 1.59 -2.61 37.08
C LYS A 181 1.58 -2.00 38.48
N ASN A 182 2.75 -1.83 39.02
CA ASN A 182 3.02 -1.17 40.30
C ASN A 182 3.97 0.00 40.11
N SER A 183 4.28 0.75 41.20
CA SER A 183 5.27 1.84 41.15
C SER A 183 6.64 1.41 40.68
N ASP A 184 7.04 0.16 40.93
CA ASP A 184 8.40 -0.34 40.72
C ASP A 184 8.52 -1.36 39.59
N TRP A 185 7.40 -1.99 39.17
CA TRP A 185 7.40 -3.06 38.19
C TRP A 185 6.23 -2.89 37.21
N THR A 186 6.54 -3.02 35.93
CA THR A 186 5.54 -3.19 34.86
C THR A 186 5.90 -4.44 34.06
N TRP A 187 4.94 -5.36 33.95
CA TRP A 187 5.05 -6.55 33.11
C TRP A 187 3.84 -6.61 32.19
N THR A 188 4.12 -6.53 30.88
CA THR A 188 3.13 -6.54 29.79
C THR A 188 3.29 -7.81 28.99
#